data_3a5ff8187a3f4fb3700b50e6160f1f83
#
_entry.id   3a5ff8187a3f4fb3700b50e6160f1f83
#
_cell.length_a   1.000
_cell.length_b   1.000
_cell.length_c   1.000
_cell.angle_alpha   90.00
_cell.angle_beta   90.00
_cell.angle_gamma   90.00
#
_symmetry.space_group_name_H-M   'P 1'
#
loop_
_entity.id
_entity.type
_entity.pdbx_description
1 polymer ?
#
loop_
_entity_poly.entity_id
_entity_poly.type
_entity_poly.pdbx_seq_one_letter_code
_entity_poly.pdbx_strand_id
1 'polypeptide(L)'
;MERQTYTNTNRYLFLFLIALMVSCSKNDIQIAKSLNKEITIYPDYKDVTIPVNIAPLNFSIADSSEHCLIIKGEKTQLQVYSDEGLFEIPQKRWKALLKENAGNQIELTIAKRIQGEWNAYTPFHMDIANDSIDKYIAYRLLALSNDMWNRMGIYPVSYTHLRAHETKA
;
A
#
# COMPACT_ATOMS: atom_id res chain seq x y z
N MET A 1 9.28 -56.43 -21.72
CA MET A 1 8.97 -55.26 -22.56
C MET A 1 8.23 -54.18 -21.77
N GLU A 2 8.49 -54.03 -20.45
CA GLU A 2 7.68 -53.19 -19.51
C GLU A 2 8.43 -52.02 -18.85
N ARG A 3 9.70 -51.77 -19.18
CA ARG A 3 10.47 -50.72 -18.51
C ARG A 3 10.47 -49.33 -19.20
N GLN A 4 9.97 -49.24 -20.42
CA GLN A 4 10.04 -47.96 -21.16
C GLN A 4 8.80 -47.05 -20.96
N THR A 5 7.68 -47.55 -20.51
CA THR A 5 6.47 -46.74 -20.30
C THR A 5 6.52 -45.90 -19.02
N TYR A 6 7.22 -46.35 -17.97
CA TYR A 6 7.31 -45.66 -16.68
C TYR A 6 8.15 -44.38 -16.68
N THR A 7 9.19 -44.33 -17.49
CA THR A 7 10.06 -43.15 -17.61
C THR A 7 9.40 -42.00 -18.37
N ASN A 8 8.54 -42.29 -19.32
CA ASN A 8 7.84 -41.22 -20.06
C ASN A 8 6.73 -40.58 -19.23
N THR A 9 6.00 -41.31 -18.43
CA THR A 9 4.93 -40.77 -17.59
C THR A 9 5.47 -39.80 -16.53
N ASN A 10 6.60 -40.09 -15.88
CA ASN A 10 7.26 -39.20 -14.93
C ASN A 10 7.79 -37.94 -15.60
N ARG A 11 8.24 -38.02 -16.85
CA ARG A 11 8.72 -36.85 -17.61
C ARG A 11 7.58 -35.89 -17.96
N TYR A 12 6.42 -36.39 -18.33
CA TYR A 12 5.24 -35.58 -18.61
C TYR A 12 4.65 -34.99 -17.31
N LEU A 13 4.66 -35.75 -16.21
CA LEU A 13 4.24 -35.27 -14.91
C LEU A 13 5.14 -34.10 -14.42
N PHE A 14 6.45 -34.22 -14.63
CA PHE A 14 7.40 -33.18 -14.27
C PHE A 14 7.24 -31.92 -15.14
N LEU A 15 7.00 -32.06 -16.45
CA LEU A 15 6.71 -30.95 -17.36
C LEU A 15 5.37 -30.28 -17.02
N PHE A 16 4.36 -31.03 -16.62
CA PHE A 16 3.08 -30.49 -16.15
C PHE A 16 3.23 -29.71 -14.85
N LEU A 17 4.04 -30.20 -13.92
CA LEU A 17 4.34 -29.51 -12.66
C LEU A 17 5.11 -28.20 -12.90
N ILE A 18 6.05 -28.16 -13.84
CA ILE A 18 6.77 -26.94 -14.25
C ILE A 18 5.81 -25.94 -14.91
N ALA A 19 4.89 -26.40 -15.75
CA ALA A 19 3.89 -25.53 -16.40
C ALA A 19 2.95 -24.86 -15.39
N LEU A 20 2.64 -25.50 -14.25
CA LEU A 20 1.84 -24.91 -13.16
C LEU A 20 2.59 -23.81 -12.41
N MET A 21 3.92 -23.81 -12.38
CA MET A 21 4.73 -22.80 -11.71
C MET A 21 4.84 -21.48 -12.49
N VAL A 22 4.54 -21.49 -13.79
CA VAL A 22 4.68 -20.29 -14.66
C VAL A 22 3.43 -19.41 -14.65
N SER A 23 2.33 -19.83 -14.01
CA SER A 23 1.03 -19.14 -14.05
C SER A 23 0.87 -17.99 -13.06
N CYS A 24 1.95 -17.48 -12.43
CA CYS A 24 1.87 -16.31 -11.55
C CYS A 24 2.23 -15.04 -12.30
N SER A 25 1.44 -14.67 -13.32
CA SER A 25 1.51 -13.37 -13.96
C SER A 25 0.85 -12.34 -13.05
N LYS A 26 1.62 -11.36 -12.54
CA LYS A 26 1.03 -10.15 -11.98
C LYS A 26 0.32 -9.43 -13.12
N ASN A 27 -1.00 -9.43 -13.10
CA ASN A 27 -1.78 -8.63 -14.02
C ASN A 27 -1.64 -7.16 -13.62
N ASP A 28 -0.64 -6.48 -14.17
CA ASP A 28 -0.56 -5.03 -14.07
C ASP A 28 -1.72 -4.43 -14.85
N ILE A 29 -2.46 -3.52 -14.22
CA ILE A 29 -3.57 -2.86 -14.90
C ILE A 29 -3.04 -2.01 -16.06
N GLN A 30 -3.74 -2.06 -17.19
CA GLN A 30 -3.45 -1.24 -18.35
C GLN A 30 -4.33 0.02 -18.27
N ILE A 31 -3.67 1.19 -18.20
CA ILE A 31 -4.38 2.48 -18.25
C ILE A 31 -4.77 2.77 -19.70
N ALA A 32 -6.07 2.83 -19.95
CA ALA A 32 -6.62 3.11 -21.28
C ALA A 32 -6.57 4.59 -21.62
N LYS A 33 -6.83 5.47 -20.62
CA LYS A 33 -6.94 6.91 -20.83
C LYS A 33 -6.52 7.71 -19.59
N SER A 34 -5.92 8.88 -19.79
CA SER A 34 -5.77 9.90 -18.75
C SER A 34 -7.00 10.80 -18.70
N LEU A 35 -7.53 11.01 -17.49
CA LEU A 35 -8.65 11.91 -17.25
C LEU A 35 -8.23 13.39 -17.24
N ASN A 36 -6.91 13.67 -17.12
CA ASN A 36 -6.35 15.02 -16.97
C ASN A 36 -7.05 15.83 -15.87
N LYS A 37 -7.40 15.16 -14.78
CA LYS A 37 -8.12 15.71 -13.64
C LYS A 37 -7.41 15.29 -12.37
N GLU A 38 -7.23 16.24 -11.47
CA GLU A 38 -6.75 15.94 -10.12
C GLU A 38 -7.86 15.29 -9.29
N ILE A 39 -7.44 14.43 -8.35
CA ILE A 39 -8.33 13.80 -7.39
C ILE A 39 -8.03 14.33 -5.99
N THR A 40 -9.08 14.61 -5.22
CA THR A 40 -8.95 14.99 -3.80
C THR A 40 -8.87 13.73 -2.96
N ILE A 41 -7.85 13.65 -2.11
CA ILE A 41 -7.65 12.57 -1.15
C ILE A 41 -7.75 13.10 0.29
N TYR A 42 -8.16 12.25 1.23
CA TYR A 42 -8.24 12.59 2.64
C TYR A 42 -7.66 11.46 3.52
N PRO A 43 -6.67 11.76 4.40
CA PRO A 43 -5.93 13.04 4.50
C PRO A 43 -5.15 13.39 3.22
N ASP A 44 -4.84 14.67 3.03
CA ASP A 44 -4.08 15.11 1.86
C ASP A 44 -2.57 14.84 2.09
N TYR A 45 -2.08 13.84 1.38
CA TYR A 45 -0.68 13.39 1.40
C TYR A 45 0.05 13.69 0.09
N LYS A 46 -0.48 14.59 -0.74
CA LYS A 46 0.17 14.94 -2.00
C LYS A 46 1.43 15.78 -1.76
N ASP A 47 2.47 15.48 -2.51
CA ASP A 47 3.71 16.22 -2.57
C ASP A 47 4.36 16.47 -1.20
N VAL A 48 4.25 15.49 -0.30
CA VAL A 48 4.85 15.52 1.04
C VAL A 48 6.14 14.71 1.09
N THR A 49 7.04 15.11 1.99
CA THR A 49 8.21 14.31 2.33
C THR A 49 7.91 13.41 3.52
N ILE A 50 8.16 12.12 3.37
CA ILE A 50 7.87 11.10 4.39
C ILE A 50 9.14 10.38 4.85
N PRO A 51 9.26 9.99 6.13
CA PRO A 51 10.39 9.21 6.61
C PRO A 51 10.33 7.75 6.11
N VAL A 52 11.50 7.15 5.89
CA VAL A 52 11.64 5.80 5.32
C VAL A 52 10.98 4.70 6.14
N ASN A 53 10.70 4.91 7.41
CA ASN A 53 10.13 3.92 8.33
C ASN A 53 8.69 4.21 8.79
N ILE A 54 8.00 5.17 8.16
CA ILE A 54 6.63 5.52 8.54
C ILE A 54 5.65 4.37 8.23
N ALA A 55 4.58 4.28 9.02
CA ALA A 55 3.45 3.39 8.74
C ALA A 55 2.76 3.74 7.41
N PRO A 56 2.03 2.80 6.79
CA PRO A 56 1.27 3.09 5.58
C PRO A 56 0.36 4.30 5.75
N LEU A 57 0.43 5.21 4.79
CA LEU A 57 -0.42 6.40 4.74
C LEU A 57 -1.73 6.02 4.04
N ASN A 58 -2.63 5.39 4.78
CA ASN A 58 -3.95 5.07 4.27
C ASN A 58 -4.75 6.34 4.07
N PHE A 59 -5.51 6.42 3.00
CA PHE A 59 -6.33 7.57 2.68
C PHE A 59 -7.64 7.17 1.98
N SER A 60 -8.58 8.09 1.89
CA SER A 60 -9.84 7.91 1.20
C SER A 60 -10.05 8.96 0.12
N ILE A 61 -10.95 8.63 -0.81
CA ILE A 61 -11.47 9.53 -1.83
C ILE A 61 -13.00 9.58 -1.71
N ALA A 62 -13.61 10.68 -2.10
CA ALA A 62 -15.07 10.87 -2.05
C ALA A 62 -15.76 10.23 -3.26
N ASP A 63 -15.46 8.97 -3.57
CA ASP A 63 -16.03 8.24 -4.70
C ASP A 63 -16.06 6.73 -4.37
N SER A 64 -17.24 6.13 -4.30
CA SER A 64 -17.47 4.72 -3.97
C SER A 64 -17.64 3.87 -5.24
N SER A 65 -16.80 4.07 -6.24
CA SER A 65 -16.70 3.19 -7.41
C SER A 65 -15.40 2.39 -7.39
N GLU A 66 -15.25 1.47 -8.34
CA GLU A 66 -14.05 0.63 -8.42
C GLU A 66 -12.83 1.48 -8.80
N HIS A 67 -11.85 1.52 -7.91
CA HIS A 67 -10.60 2.23 -8.09
C HIS A 67 -9.39 1.32 -7.85
N CYS A 68 -8.26 1.70 -8.43
CA CYS A 68 -6.96 1.11 -8.15
C CYS A 68 -5.94 2.21 -7.89
N LEU A 69 -5.29 2.15 -6.75
CA LEU A 69 -4.11 2.94 -6.43
C LEU A 69 -2.87 2.20 -6.92
N ILE A 70 -2.08 2.84 -7.75
CA ILE A 70 -0.79 2.36 -8.26
C ILE A 70 0.28 3.21 -7.61
N ILE A 71 1.17 2.59 -6.84
CA ILE A 71 2.34 3.25 -6.25
C ILE A 71 3.58 2.72 -6.94
N LYS A 72 4.29 3.59 -7.64
CA LYS A 72 5.46 3.24 -8.45
C LYS A 72 6.73 3.81 -7.83
N GLY A 73 7.65 2.94 -7.49
CA GLY A 73 9.02 3.25 -7.15
C GLY A 73 9.97 3.01 -8.33
N GLU A 74 11.27 3.06 -8.10
CA GLU A 74 12.28 2.83 -9.15
C GLU A 74 12.22 1.42 -9.75
N LYS A 75 12.06 0.39 -8.91
CA LYS A 75 12.12 -1.03 -9.31
C LYS A 75 10.85 -1.80 -8.98
N THR A 76 10.07 -1.32 -8.03
CA THR A 76 8.87 -1.99 -7.55
C THR A 76 7.62 -1.17 -7.79
N GLN A 77 6.53 -1.87 -8.02
CA GLN A 77 5.19 -1.30 -8.13
C GLN A 77 4.25 -2.03 -7.18
N LEU A 78 3.39 -1.26 -6.54
CA LEU A 78 2.34 -1.74 -5.66
C LEU A 78 0.98 -1.32 -6.19
N GLN A 79 0.03 -2.25 -6.23
CA GLN A 79 -1.35 -1.99 -6.60
C GLN A 79 -2.27 -2.31 -5.42
N VAL A 80 -3.21 -1.41 -5.14
CA VAL A 80 -4.22 -1.54 -4.09
C VAL A 80 -5.58 -1.21 -4.69
N TYR A 81 -6.50 -2.17 -4.66
CA TYR A 81 -7.86 -2.01 -5.18
C TYR A 81 -8.80 -1.55 -4.07
N SER A 82 -9.79 -0.74 -4.44
CA SER A 82 -10.85 -0.29 -3.55
C SER A 82 -12.14 -0.06 -4.36
N ASP A 83 -13.26 -0.48 -3.83
CA ASP A 83 -14.62 -0.26 -4.32
C ASP A 83 -15.41 0.75 -3.47
N GLU A 84 -14.90 1.07 -2.29
CA GLU A 84 -15.48 2.04 -1.35
C GLU A 84 -14.71 3.37 -1.29
N GLY A 85 -13.63 3.51 -2.07
CA GLY A 85 -12.78 4.70 -2.05
C GLY A 85 -11.82 4.78 -0.87
N LEU A 86 -11.70 3.73 -0.04
CA LEU A 86 -10.71 3.63 1.03
C LEU A 86 -9.52 2.79 0.56
N PHE A 87 -8.32 3.34 0.62
CA PHE A 87 -7.09 2.64 0.27
C PHE A 87 -6.33 2.23 1.53
N GLU A 88 -6.30 0.93 1.79
CA GLU A 88 -5.51 0.32 2.85
C GLU A 88 -4.24 -0.30 2.26
N ILE A 89 -3.11 0.35 2.48
CA ILE A 89 -1.83 -0.06 1.90
C ILE A 89 -1.22 -1.19 2.73
N PRO A 90 -0.92 -2.38 2.15
CA PRO A 90 -0.36 -3.50 2.89
C PRO A 90 1.01 -3.16 3.50
N GLN A 91 1.09 -3.17 4.84
CA GLN A 91 2.25 -2.71 5.61
C GLN A 91 3.60 -3.33 5.17
N LYS A 92 3.60 -4.64 4.90
CA LYS A 92 4.84 -5.34 4.50
C LYS A 92 5.36 -4.84 3.14
N ARG A 93 4.45 -4.63 2.19
CA ARG A 93 4.80 -4.15 0.84
C ARG A 93 5.20 -2.67 0.88
N TRP A 94 4.50 -1.87 1.68
CA TRP A 94 4.82 -0.46 1.91
C TRP A 94 6.23 -0.29 2.46
N LYS A 95 6.58 -1.00 3.54
CA LYS A 95 7.94 -0.94 4.12
C LYS A 95 9.03 -1.34 3.14
N ALA A 96 8.79 -2.34 2.31
CA ALA A 96 9.74 -2.76 1.29
C ALA A 96 9.94 -1.67 0.22
N LEU A 97 8.84 -1.06 -0.25
CA LEU A 97 8.86 0.03 -1.22
C LEU A 97 9.58 1.28 -0.68
N LEU A 98 9.29 1.70 0.56
CA LEU A 98 9.97 2.85 1.17
C LEU A 98 11.48 2.61 1.31
N LYS A 99 11.88 1.42 1.78
CA LYS A 99 13.29 1.07 1.95
C LYS A 99 14.06 1.07 0.62
N GLU A 100 13.41 0.61 -0.45
CA GLU A 100 14.01 0.57 -1.79
C GLU A 100 14.19 1.96 -2.40
N ASN A 101 13.28 2.88 -2.06
CA ASN A 101 13.24 4.22 -2.62
C ASN A 101 13.71 5.31 -1.63
N ALA A 102 14.48 4.95 -0.59
CA ALA A 102 15.02 5.92 0.35
C ALA A 102 15.87 7.00 -0.37
N GLY A 103 15.58 8.27 -0.11
CA GLY A 103 16.20 9.42 -0.78
C GLY A 103 15.67 9.72 -2.18
N ASN A 104 14.68 8.99 -2.65
CA ASN A 104 14.06 9.15 -3.97
C ASN A 104 12.57 9.47 -3.85
N GLN A 105 11.95 9.75 -4.98
CA GLN A 105 10.53 10.03 -5.11
C GLN A 105 9.77 8.79 -5.54
N ILE A 106 8.54 8.63 -5.05
CA ILE A 106 7.57 7.66 -5.53
C ILE A 106 6.39 8.38 -6.18
N GLU A 107 5.84 7.77 -7.24
CA GLU A 107 4.66 8.26 -7.96
C GLU A 107 3.43 7.49 -7.54
N LEU A 108 2.34 8.19 -7.24
CA LEU A 108 1.05 7.62 -6.91
C LEU A 108 0.02 8.00 -7.97
N THR A 109 -0.57 7.00 -8.59
CA THR A 109 -1.62 7.18 -9.61
C THR A 109 -2.89 6.47 -9.14
N ILE A 110 -4.00 7.19 -9.09
CA ILE A 110 -5.31 6.59 -8.84
C ILE A 110 -6.01 6.43 -10.19
N ALA A 111 -6.47 5.22 -10.47
CA ALA A 111 -7.24 4.91 -11.66
C ALA A 111 -8.65 4.50 -11.26
N LYS A 112 -9.65 4.98 -11.99
CA LYS A 112 -11.07 4.65 -11.87
C LYS A 112 -11.47 3.71 -13.00
N ARG A 113 -12.27 2.69 -12.69
CA ARG A 113 -12.84 1.81 -13.71
C ARG A 113 -14.10 2.42 -14.31
N ILE A 114 -14.09 2.70 -15.60
CA ILE A 114 -15.22 3.28 -16.34
C ILE A 114 -15.51 2.37 -17.54
N GLN A 115 -16.71 1.82 -17.63
CA GLN A 115 -17.12 0.91 -18.71
C GLN A 115 -16.16 -0.29 -18.93
N GLY A 116 -15.53 -0.77 -17.84
CA GLY A 116 -14.60 -1.89 -17.88
C GLY A 116 -13.13 -1.50 -18.10
N GLU A 117 -12.84 -0.25 -18.46
CA GLU A 117 -11.49 0.26 -18.72
C GLU A 117 -10.97 1.12 -17.56
N TRP A 118 -9.65 1.06 -17.30
CA TRP A 118 -9.00 1.85 -16.28
C TRP A 118 -8.59 3.22 -16.82
N ASN A 119 -9.11 4.28 -16.19
CA ASN A 119 -8.85 5.67 -16.54
C ASN A 119 -8.12 6.35 -15.37
N ALA A 120 -6.92 6.87 -15.62
CA ALA A 120 -6.08 7.43 -14.57
C ALA A 120 -6.34 8.91 -14.32
N TYR A 121 -6.38 9.31 -13.06
CA TYR A 121 -6.26 10.70 -12.63
C TYR A 121 -4.84 11.20 -12.79
N THR A 122 -4.62 12.51 -12.68
CA THR A 122 -3.28 13.10 -12.66
C THR A 122 -2.48 12.51 -11.50
N PRO A 123 -1.29 11.95 -11.76
CA PRO A 123 -0.42 11.42 -10.71
C PRO A 123 0.03 12.52 -9.74
N PHE A 124 0.36 12.12 -8.51
CA PHE A 124 1.04 12.97 -7.53
C PHE A 124 2.23 12.22 -6.95
N HIS A 125 3.08 12.91 -6.21
CA HIS A 125 4.34 12.36 -5.75
C HIS A 125 4.49 12.42 -4.24
N MET A 126 5.39 11.59 -3.70
CA MET A 126 5.88 11.68 -2.34
C MET A 126 7.40 11.50 -2.35
N ASP A 127 8.11 12.37 -1.64
CA ASP A 127 9.55 12.24 -1.45
C ASP A 127 9.83 11.38 -0.22
N ILE A 128 10.76 10.43 -0.33
CA ILE A 128 11.14 9.56 0.78
C ILE A 128 12.47 10.04 1.33
N ALA A 129 12.46 10.53 2.57
CA ALA A 129 13.68 10.92 3.26
C ALA A 129 14.60 9.70 3.50
N ASN A 130 15.91 9.93 3.53
CA ASN A 130 16.87 8.91 3.95
C ASN A 130 16.79 8.63 5.45
N ASP A 131 16.30 9.61 6.21
CA ASP A 131 16.25 9.56 7.66
C ASP A 131 15.04 8.77 8.16
N SER A 132 15.21 8.09 9.26
CA SER A 132 14.14 7.42 9.99
C SER A 132 13.71 8.27 11.19
N ILE A 133 12.42 8.20 11.50
CA ILE A 133 11.89 8.77 12.76
C ILE A 133 11.95 7.73 13.87
N ASP A 134 11.87 8.22 15.11
CA ASP A 134 11.74 7.36 16.29
C ASP A 134 10.51 6.47 16.18
N LYS A 135 10.60 5.28 16.74
CA LYS A 135 9.53 4.29 16.69
C LYS A 135 8.26 4.74 17.40
N TYR A 136 8.40 5.59 18.38
CA TYR A 136 7.30 6.08 19.21
C TYR A 136 7.32 7.60 19.33
N ILE A 137 6.14 8.20 19.32
CA ILE A 137 5.94 9.57 19.80
C ILE A 137 5.29 9.51 21.17
N ALA A 138 5.74 10.36 22.08
CA ALA A 138 5.10 10.55 23.35
C ALA A 138 4.09 11.70 23.25
N TYR A 139 2.85 11.47 23.66
CA TYR A 139 1.85 12.51 23.78
C TYR A 139 1.26 12.55 25.18
N ARG A 140 0.83 13.74 25.60
CA ARG A 140 0.17 13.93 26.88
C ARG A 140 -1.35 14.02 26.65
N LEU A 141 -2.07 13.10 27.27
CA LEU A 141 -3.53 13.22 27.30
C LEU A 141 -3.93 14.23 28.37
N LEU A 142 -4.63 15.30 27.98
CA LEU A 142 -5.21 16.30 28.86
C LEU A 142 -6.72 16.11 28.83
N ALA A 143 -7.30 15.76 29.96
CA ALA A 143 -8.76 15.70 30.09
C ALA A 143 -9.35 17.08 30.38
N LEU A 144 -10.42 17.43 29.69
CA LEU A 144 -11.07 18.76 29.75
C LEU A 144 -12.00 18.99 30.96
N SER A 145 -11.94 18.15 31.99
CA SER A 145 -12.87 18.20 33.13
C SER A 145 -12.14 18.24 34.48
N ASN A 146 -12.68 18.96 35.42
CA ASN A 146 -12.11 19.20 36.77
C ASN A 146 -11.91 17.94 37.63
N ASP A 147 -12.49 16.80 37.24
CA ASP A 147 -12.47 15.55 38.01
C ASP A 147 -11.41 14.53 37.55
N MET A 148 -10.47 14.89 36.71
CA MET A 148 -9.70 13.90 35.97
C MET A 148 -8.17 13.91 36.18
N TRP A 149 -7.68 14.32 37.32
CA TRP A 149 -6.26 14.21 37.69
C TRP A 149 -5.73 12.75 37.56
N ASN A 150 -6.59 11.77 37.76
CA ASN A 150 -6.26 10.33 37.71
C ASN A 150 -6.14 9.76 36.27
N ARG A 151 -6.51 10.55 35.25
CA ARG A 151 -6.48 10.12 33.83
C ARG A 151 -5.46 10.86 32.98
N MET A 152 -4.69 11.76 33.58
CA MET A 152 -3.59 12.43 32.86
C MET A 152 -2.38 11.50 32.81
N GLY A 153 -1.84 11.30 31.63
CA GLY A 153 -0.69 10.43 31.44
C GLY A 153 0.10 10.78 30.19
N ILE A 154 1.33 10.28 30.13
CA ILE A 154 2.15 10.33 28.92
C ILE A 154 2.07 8.97 28.27
N TYR A 155 1.62 8.93 27.02
CA TYR A 155 1.39 7.68 26.29
C TYR A 155 2.29 7.62 25.05
N PRO A 156 3.00 6.51 24.82
CA PRO A 156 3.72 6.29 23.57
C PRO A 156 2.76 5.77 22.50
N VAL A 157 2.79 6.39 21.31
CA VAL A 157 2.09 5.88 20.11
C VAL A 157 3.12 5.47 19.07
N SER A 158 2.92 4.29 18.50
CA SER A 158 3.81 3.80 17.45
C SER A 158 3.40 4.38 16.08
N TYR A 159 4.32 5.12 15.45
CA TYR A 159 4.16 5.60 14.06
C TYR A 159 4.60 4.59 13.01
N THR A 160 5.28 3.55 13.41
CA THR A 160 5.80 2.53 12.47
C THR A 160 4.90 1.30 12.35
N HIS A 161 3.83 1.23 13.16
CA HIS A 161 2.86 0.14 13.18
C HIS A 161 1.45 0.72 13.31
N LEU A 162 0.56 0.36 12.41
CA LEU A 162 -0.86 0.75 12.40
C LEU A 162 -1.73 -0.01 13.41
N ARG A 163 -1.23 -0.33 14.58
CA ARG A 163 -2.11 -0.80 15.64
C ARG A 163 -2.34 0.37 16.61
N ALA A 164 -3.46 1.05 16.44
CA ALA A 164 -4.08 1.72 17.56
C ALA A 164 -4.32 0.64 18.61
N HIS A 165 -3.59 0.69 19.72
CA HIS A 165 -4.00 -0.04 20.89
C HIS A 165 -5.30 0.63 21.37
N GLU A 166 -6.45 0.03 21.08
CA GLU A 166 -7.63 0.25 21.89
C GLU A 166 -7.26 -0.10 23.32
N THR A 167 -6.92 0.90 24.10
CA THR A 167 -6.90 0.76 25.54
C THR A 167 -8.35 0.58 25.97
N LYS A 168 -8.76 -0.68 26.12
CA LYS A 168 -9.98 -1.00 26.88
C LYS A 168 -9.88 -0.29 28.22
N ALA A 169 -10.81 0.63 28.44
CA ALA A 169 -11.10 1.19 29.75
C ALA A 169 -11.69 0.10 30.66
#